data_f95b87af7f2cc419345cb848c605eb1c
#
_entry.id   f95b87af7f2cc419345cb848c605eb1c
#
_cell.length_a   1.000
_cell.length_b   1.000
_cell.length_c   1.000
_cell.angle_alpha   90.00
_cell.angle_beta   90.00
_cell.angle_gamma   90.00
#
_symmetry.space_group_name_H-M   'P 1'
#
loop_
_entity.id
_entity.type
_entity.pdbx_description
1 polymer ?
#
loop_
_entity_poly.entity_id
_entity_poly.type
_entity_poly.pdbx_seq_one_letter_code
_entity_poly.pdbx_strand_id
1 'polypeptide(L)'
;MIRLPRLVLPAFAAVAALSVLVGPVGVAAQGTFPSGAVQGPRWRHIGPFRAGRTKSAVGVPSQPNVFYMAATNGGVWKTNDAGRTWNPIFDDQNTGSVGAVEVAPSNPNILYVGSGEG
;
A
#
# COMPACT_ATOMS: atom_id res chain seq x y z
N MET A 1 22.74 -19.22 65.19
CA MET A 1 22.04 -17.91 65.31
C MET A 1 22.82 -16.91 64.45
N ILE A 2 22.39 -16.66 63.22
CA ILE A 2 23.03 -15.68 62.31
C ILE A 2 22.34 -14.35 62.50
N ARG A 3 23.09 -13.38 63.06
CA ARG A 3 22.57 -12.00 63.18
C ARG A 3 22.75 -11.31 61.84
N LEU A 4 21.66 -11.04 61.15
CA LEU A 4 21.63 -10.17 59.98
C LEU A 4 21.96 -8.72 60.37
N PRO A 5 22.87 -8.04 59.66
CA PRO A 5 23.24 -6.67 60.02
C PRO A 5 22.06 -5.73 59.72
N ARG A 6 21.79 -4.85 60.70
CA ARG A 6 20.73 -3.82 60.70
C ARG A 6 20.89 -2.71 59.65
N LEU A 7 21.89 -2.84 58.74
CA LEU A 7 22.21 -1.79 57.76
C LEU A 7 21.43 -1.91 56.42
N VAL A 8 20.69 -2.99 56.18
CA VAL A 8 20.05 -3.21 54.89
C VAL A 8 18.69 -2.48 54.79
N LEU A 9 17.99 -2.25 55.89
CA LEU A 9 16.70 -1.59 55.88
C LEU A 9 16.68 -0.11 55.40
N PRO A 10 17.65 0.76 55.79
CA PRO A 10 17.61 2.15 55.33
C PRO A 10 17.92 2.32 53.88
N ALA A 11 18.71 1.40 53.27
CA ALA A 11 19.03 1.48 51.88
C ALA A 11 17.82 1.18 50.94
N PHE A 12 16.97 0.24 51.31
CA PHE A 12 15.74 -0.06 50.55
C PHE A 12 14.71 1.06 50.69
N ALA A 13 14.59 1.69 51.85
CA ALA A 13 13.70 2.80 52.05
C ALA A 13 14.12 4.04 51.25
N ALA A 14 15.40 4.30 51.11
CA ALA A 14 15.92 5.41 50.31
C ALA A 14 15.69 5.22 48.80
N VAL A 15 15.82 3.99 48.28
CA VAL A 15 15.55 3.69 46.87
C VAL A 15 14.06 3.79 46.57
N ALA A 16 13.18 3.34 47.44
CA ALA A 16 11.74 3.47 47.29
C ALA A 16 11.27 4.93 47.35
N ALA A 17 11.89 5.77 48.21
CA ALA A 17 11.56 7.19 48.27
C ALA A 17 12.01 7.97 47.02
N LEU A 18 13.11 7.57 46.39
CA LEU A 18 13.61 8.21 45.17
C LEU A 18 12.74 7.90 43.94
N SER A 19 12.10 6.74 43.89
CA SER A 19 11.19 6.37 42.78
C SER A 19 9.84 7.13 42.81
N VAL A 20 9.46 7.66 43.95
CA VAL A 20 8.22 8.47 44.10
C VAL A 20 8.43 9.93 43.64
N LEU A 21 9.69 10.40 43.65
CA LEU A 21 10.04 11.76 43.23
C LEU A 21 10.19 11.91 41.70
N VAL A 22 10.40 10.80 40.98
CA VAL A 22 10.35 10.79 39.50
C VAL A 22 8.88 10.54 39.13
N GLY A 23 8.10 11.59 39.10
CA GLY A 23 6.72 11.54 38.58
C GLY A 23 6.74 10.97 37.15
N PRO A 24 5.61 10.39 36.66
CA PRO A 24 5.53 9.92 35.31
C PRO A 24 5.93 11.06 34.37
N VAL A 25 7.00 10.86 33.61
CA VAL A 25 7.35 11.75 32.49
C VAL A 25 6.17 11.66 31.54
N GLY A 26 5.24 12.61 31.67
CA GLY A 26 4.12 12.70 30.76
C GLY A 26 4.70 12.85 29.37
N VAL A 27 4.49 11.84 28.53
CA VAL A 27 4.70 11.98 27.10
C VAL A 27 3.78 13.10 26.67
N ALA A 28 4.34 14.31 26.48
CA ALA A 28 3.61 15.42 25.93
C ALA A 28 3.05 14.93 24.60
N ALA A 29 1.74 14.79 24.49
CA ALA A 29 1.08 14.50 23.24
C ALA A 29 1.60 15.50 22.22
N GLN A 30 2.20 15.01 21.17
CA GLN A 30 2.71 15.83 20.07
C GLN A 30 1.59 16.79 19.68
N GLY A 31 1.92 18.07 19.58
CA GLY A 31 0.95 19.14 19.42
C GLY A 31 -0.11 18.81 18.37
N THR A 32 -1.36 19.01 18.76
CA THR A 32 -2.49 18.86 17.84
C THR A 32 -2.26 19.79 16.65
N PHE A 33 -2.13 19.22 15.47
CA PHE A 33 -2.10 20.00 14.23
C PHE A 33 -3.36 20.87 14.18
N PRO A 34 -3.24 22.16 13.85
CA PRO A 34 -4.41 23.00 13.65
C PRO A 34 -5.35 22.31 12.65
N SER A 35 -6.64 22.26 12.97
CA SER A 35 -7.64 21.61 12.09
C SER A 35 -7.62 22.15 10.66
N GLY A 36 -7.15 23.38 10.45
CA GLY A 36 -6.94 23.99 9.14
C GLY A 36 -5.72 23.47 8.36
N ALA A 37 -4.72 22.88 9.03
CA ALA A 37 -3.50 22.42 8.35
C ALA A 37 -3.74 21.26 7.39
N VAL A 38 -4.81 20.48 7.59
CA VAL A 38 -5.18 19.32 6.76
C VAL A 38 -6.39 19.59 5.84
N GLN A 39 -6.90 20.81 5.80
CA GLN A 39 -8.05 21.14 4.94
C GLN A 39 -7.70 21.21 3.45
N GLY A 40 -6.44 21.44 3.11
CA GLY A 40 -5.93 21.46 1.73
C GLY A 40 -5.78 20.05 1.11
N PRO A 41 -5.21 19.06 1.83
CA PRO A 41 -5.07 17.71 1.30
C PRO A 41 -6.45 17.06 1.09
N ARG A 42 -6.70 16.59 -0.13
CA ARG A 42 -7.88 15.80 -0.46
C ARG A 42 -7.43 14.45 -1.00
N TRP A 43 -8.05 13.40 -0.49
CA TRP A 43 -7.86 12.08 -1.06
C TRP A 43 -8.39 12.06 -2.49
N ARG A 44 -7.52 11.73 -3.42
CA ARG A 44 -7.84 11.53 -4.82
C ARG A 44 -7.42 10.13 -5.21
N HIS A 45 -8.34 9.38 -5.74
CA HIS A 45 -8.00 8.11 -6.34
C HIS A 45 -7.21 8.38 -7.63
N ILE A 46 -5.98 7.91 -7.68
CA ILE A 46 -5.08 8.10 -8.83
C ILE A 46 -4.99 6.86 -9.70
N GLY A 47 -5.86 5.85 -9.40
CA GLY A 47 -5.92 4.58 -10.12
C GLY A 47 -4.69 3.69 -9.95
N PRO A 48 -4.71 2.47 -10.49
CA PRO A 48 -5.91 1.80 -10.97
C PRO A 48 -6.90 1.52 -9.83
N PHE A 49 -8.18 1.41 -10.12
CA PHE A 49 -9.25 1.15 -9.13
C PHE A 49 -9.17 -0.26 -8.51
N ARG A 50 -8.39 -1.12 -9.13
CA ARG A 50 -8.11 -2.48 -8.64
C ARG A 50 -6.62 -2.64 -8.46
N ALA A 51 -6.24 -3.26 -7.37
CA ALA A 51 -4.85 -3.63 -7.10
C ALA A 51 -4.60 -5.05 -7.60
N GLY A 52 -3.41 -5.28 -8.14
CA GLY A 52 -2.96 -6.60 -8.56
C GLY A 52 -1.50 -6.52 -8.97
N ARG A 53 -0.85 -7.69 -9.04
CA ARG A 53 0.50 -7.77 -9.59
C ARG A 53 0.40 -7.69 -11.11
N THR A 54 1.04 -6.71 -11.71
CA THR A 54 1.18 -6.65 -13.18
C THR A 54 2.00 -7.85 -13.63
N LYS A 55 1.42 -8.65 -14.50
CA LYS A 55 2.02 -9.87 -15.04
C LYS A 55 2.47 -9.71 -16.49
N SER A 56 1.72 -8.94 -17.26
CA SER A 56 1.97 -8.77 -18.68
C SER A 56 1.65 -7.36 -19.12
N ALA A 57 2.40 -6.87 -20.09
CA ALA A 57 2.12 -5.62 -20.79
C ALA A 57 2.50 -5.79 -22.25
N VAL A 58 1.68 -5.25 -23.16
CA VAL A 58 1.89 -5.32 -24.59
C VAL A 58 1.51 -3.99 -25.24
N GLY A 59 2.31 -3.57 -26.23
CA GLY A 59 2.04 -2.42 -27.08
C GLY A 59 1.42 -2.83 -28.40
N VAL A 60 0.77 -1.88 -29.07
CA VAL A 60 0.23 -2.07 -30.43
C VAL A 60 1.18 -1.43 -31.44
N PRO A 61 1.96 -2.19 -32.23
CA PRO A 61 2.99 -1.62 -33.12
C PRO A 61 2.48 -0.56 -34.09
N SER A 62 1.24 -0.71 -34.59
CA SER A 62 0.59 0.26 -35.48
C SER A 62 -0.01 1.48 -34.77
N GLN A 63 -0.04 1.48 -33.43
CA GLN A 63 -0.65 2.52 -32.62
C GLN A 63 0.27 2.86 -31.44
N PRO A 64 1.26 3.74 -31.62
CA PRO A 64 2.40 3.93 -30.69
C PRO A 64 2.00 4.43 -29.28
N ASN A 65 0.80 4.95 -29.11
CA ASN A 65 0.28 5.40 -27.80
C ASN A 65 -0.64 4.37 -27.14
N VAL A 66 -0.90 3.23 -27.76
CA VAL A 66 -1.82 2.21 -27.25
C VAL A 66 -1.05 1.06 -26.62
N PHE A 67 -1.36 0.82 -25.35
CA PHE A 67 -0.80 -0.29 -24.58
C PHE A 67 -1.91 -0.97 -23.79
N TYR A 68 -1.68 -2.25 -23.51
CA TYR A 68 -2.49 -3.03 -22.60
C TYR A 68 -1.64 -3.53 -21.45
N MET A 69 -2.23 -3.66 -20.29
CA MET A 69 -1.62 -4.18 -19.08
C MET A 69 -2.57 -5.19 -18.44
N ALA A 70 -2.04 -6.32 -18.04
CA ALA A 70 -2.77 -7.36 -17.32
C ALA A 70 -2.25 -7.53 -15.90
N ALA A 71 -3.16 -7.73 -14.96
CA ALA A 71 -2.81 -7.89 -13.56
C ALA A 71 -3.58 -9.06 -12.92
N THR A 72 -2.90 -9.80 -12.07
CA THR A 72 -3.52 -10.80 -11.19
C THR A 72 -4.54 -10.12 -10.30
N ASN A 73 -5.79 -10.58 -10.34
CA ASN A 73 -6.93 -9.97 -9.64
C ASN A 73 -7.20 -8.49 -9.99
N GLY A 74 -6.59 -7.98 -11.05
CA GLY A 74 -6.73 -6.60 -11.52
C GLY A 74 -7.36 -6.48 -12.90
N GLY A 75 -7.57 -7.59 -13.60
CA GLY A 75 -8.13 -7.60 -14.97
C GLY A 75 -7.16 -7.08 -16.03
N VAL A 76 -7.72 -6.57 -17.13
CA VAL A 76 -6.98 -5.96 -18.24
C VAL A 76 -7.31 -4.48 -18.33
N TRP A 77 -6.28 -3.69 -18.53
CA TRP A 77 -6.35 -2.24 -18.66
C TRP A 77 -5.79 -1.79 -20.00
N LYS A 78 -6.39 -0.77 -20.56
CA LYS A 78 -5.97 -0.16 -21.83
C LYS A 78 -5.64 1.31 -21.61
N THR A 79 -4.54 1.75 -22.23
CA THR A 79 -4.23 3.18 -22.41
C THR A 79 -4.26 3.53 -23.90
N ASN A 80 -4.65 4.76 -24.22
CA ASN A 80 -4.58 5.34 -25.56
C ASN A 80 -3.64 6.56 -25.61
N ASP A 81 -2.99 6.89 -24.51
CA ASP A 81 -2.19 8.10 -24.32
C ASP A 81 -0.81 7.82 -23.71
N ALA A 82 -0.23 6.69 -24.09
CA ALA A 82 1.09 6.25 -23.64
C ALA A 82 1.20 6.11 -22.11
N GLY A 83 0.14 5.62 -21.46
CA GLY A 83 0.14 5.30 -20.03
C GLY A 83 -0.24 6.43 -19.09
N ARG A 84 -0.69 7.59 -19.60
CA ARG A 84 -1.15 8.70 -18.76
C ARG A 84 -2.50 8.40 -18.10
N THR A 85 -3.39 7.76 -18.83
CA THR A 85 -4.67 7.28 -18.32
C THR A 85 -4.87 5.80 -18.66
N TRP A 86 -5.53 5.07 -17.77
CA TRP A 86 -5.80 3.65 -17.93
C TRP A 86 -7.28 3.39 -17.71
N ASN A 87 -7.88 2.67 -18.64
CA ASN A 87 -9.30 2.30 -18.60
C ASN A 87 -9.40 0.78 -18.46
N PRO A 88 -10.19 0.26 -17.50
CA PRO A 88 -10.45 -1.16 -17.40
C PRO A 88 -11.30 -1.62 -18.59
N ILE A 89 -10.96 -2.77 -19.16
CA ILE A 89 -11.66 -3.35 -20.32
C ILE A 89 -12.05 -4.81 -20.11
N PHE A 90 -11.94 -5.31 -18.86
CA PHE A 90 -12.15 -6.73 -18.54
C PHE A 90 -13.12 -6.93 -17.36
N ASP A 91 -13.83 -5.89 -16.96
CA ASP A 91 -14.67 -5.92 -15.76
C ASP A 91 -15.92 -6.81 -15.89
N ASP A 92 -16.40 -7.01 -17.12
CA ASP A 92 -17.58 -7.84 -17.40
C ASP A 92 -17.24 -9.34 -17.49
N GLN A 93 -15.98 -9.73 -17.26
CA GLN A 93 -15.56 -11.12 -17.32
C GLN A 93 -15.67 -11.81 -15.95
N ASN A 94 -15.92 -13.14 -15.98
CA ASN A 94 -16.10 -13.94 -14.77
C ASN A 94 -14.85 -14.09 -13.90
N THR A 95 -13.71 -13.63 -14.38
CA THR A 95 -12.42 -13.68 -13.65
C THR A 95 -11.69 -12.34 -13.78
N GLY A 96 -11.07 -11.90 -12.70
CA GLY A 96 -10.16 -10.75 -12.71
C GLY A 96 -8.68 -11.15 -12.72
N SER A 97 -8.37 -12.43 -12.59
CA SER A 97 -6.98 -12.91 -12.59
C SER A 97 -6.53 -13.13 -14.02
N VAL A 98 -5.54 -12.33 -14.45
CA VAL A 98 -4.98 -12.38 -15.80
C VAL A 98 -3.46 -12.49 -15.71
N GLY A 99 -2.93 -13.61 -16.26
CA GLY A 99 -1.51 -13.91 -16.25
C GLY A 99 -0.78 -13.46 -17.51
N ALA A 100 -1.48 -13.35 -18.63
CA ALA A 100 -0.90 -12.98 -19.92
C ALA A 100 -1.86 -12.17 -20.79
N VAL A 101 -1.32 -11.27 -21.60
CA VAL A 101 -2.06 -10.53 -22.62
C VAL A 101 -1.17 -10.35 -23.87
N GLU A 102 -1.77 -10.53 -25.05
CA GLU A 102 -1.08 -10.36 -26.33
C GLU A 102 -2.04 -9.79 -27.37
N VAL A 103 -1.55 -8.88 -28.22
CA VAL A 103 -2.29 -8.34 -29.36
C VAL A 103 -1.99 -9.17 -30.61
N ALA A 104 -3.02 -9.54 -31.37
CA ALA A 104 -2.82 -10.25 -32.61
C ALA A 104 -2.03 -9.38 -33.63
N PRO A 105 -0.88 -9.85 -34.14
CA PRO A 105 -0.07 -9.05 -35.07
C PRO A 105 -0.81 -8.67 -36.37
N SER A 106 -1.74 -9.52 -36.79
CA SER A 106 -2.52 -9.32 -38.01
C SER A 106 -3.72 -8.39 -37.85
N ASN A 107 -4.20 -8.19 -36.58
CA ASN A 107 -5.34 -7.35 -36.32
C ASN A 107 -5.26 -6.74 -34.91
N PRO A 108 -4.96 -5.44 -34.80
CA PRO A 108 -4.79 -4.77 -33.50
C PRO A 108 -6.06 -4.68 -32.66
N ASN A 109 -7.22 -5.06 -33.20
CA ASN A 109 -8.48 -5.11 -32.45
C ASN A 109 -8.73 -6.48 -31.79
N ILE A 110 -7.85 -7.45 -31.99
CA ILE A 110 -7.94 -8.76 -31.35
C ILE A 110 -6.90 -8.84 -30.24
N LEU A 111 -7.39 -9.09 -29.05
CA LEU A 111 -6.59 -9.27 -27.84
C LEU A 111 -6.77 -10.69 -27.32
N TYR A 112 -5.69 -11.41 -27.14
CA TYR A 112 -5.68 -12.71 -26.46
C TYR A 112 -5.39 -12.49 -24.97
N VAL A 113 -6.21 -13.11 -24.13
CA VAL A 113 -6.10 -12.97 -22.68
C VAL A 113 -5.97 -14.36 -22.08
N GLY A 114 -4.87 -14.60 -21.38
CA GLY A 114 -4.64 -15.80 -20.58
C GLY A 114 -5.07 -15.55 -19.14
N SER A 115 -6.19 -16.17 -18.73
CA SER A 115 -6.68 -16.08 -17.37
C SER A 115 -5.89 -16.99 -16.43
N GLY A 116 -5.86 -16.64 -15.14
CA GLY A 116 -5.19 -17.38 -14.09
C GLY A 116 -3.90 -16.71 -13.60
N GLU A 117 -3.30 -17.33 -12.60
CA GLU A 117 -1.96 -16.98 -12.13
C GLU A 117 -0.95 -17.96 -12.77
N GLY A 118 -0.03 -17.44 -13.54
CA GLY A 118 1.14 -18.16 -14.01
C GLY A 118 2.29 -18.05 -13.02
#